data_69aa8e1930375fccc0e5f88b3199cb1f
#
_entry.id   69aa8e1930375fccc0e5f88b3199cb1f
#
_cell.length_a   1.000
_cell.length_b   1.000
_cell.length_c   1.000
_cell.angle_alpha   90.00
_cell.angle_beta   90.00
_cell.angle_gamma   90.00
#
_symmetry.space_group_name_H-M   'P 1'
#
loop_
_entity.id
_entity.type
_entity.pdbx_description
1 polymer ?
#
loop_
_entity_poly.entity_id
_entity_poly.type
_entity_poly.pdbx_seq_one_letter_code
_entity_poly.pdbx_strand_id
1 'polypeptide(L)'
;MRVAVACDGETVSPHFGRCERFLVAEVSGTSIDRLPDLVNPGHEPGLLPRIMREQGIECVLAGGAGPRAVGMLKEAGIQFIAGVSGNATA
;
A
#
# COMPACT_ATOMS: atom_id res chain seq x y z
N MET A 1 -1.18 13.84 -2.29
CA MET A 1 -0.88 12.47 -2.73
C MET A 1 -1.35 11.47 -1.69
N ARG A 2 -2.13 10.51 -2.08
CA ARG A 2 -2.60 9.47 -1.17
C ARG A 2 -1.69 8.26 -1.23
N VAL A 3 -1.23 7.81 -0.06
CA VAL A 3 -0.22 6.78 0.08
C VAL A 3 -0.78 5.63 0.92
N ALA A 4 -0.44 4.39 0.55
CA ALA A 4 -0.77 3.21 1.35
C ALA A 4 0.51 2.47 1.74
N VAL A 5 0.59 2.05 2.99
CA VAL A 5 1.71 1.29 3.51
C VAL A 5 1.23 -0.08 3.94
N ALA A 6 1.79 -1.14 3.36
CA ALA A 6 1.46 -2.51 3.75
C ALA A 6 2.00 -2.80 5.15
N CYS A 7 1.13 -3.23 6.06
CA CYS A 7 1.47 -3.41 7.47
C CYS A 7 1.09 -4.78 8.00
N ASP A 8 1.95 -5.31 8.86
CA ASP A 8 1.65 -6.44 9.74
C ASP A 8 1.82 -5.91 11.16
N GLY A 9 0.71 -5.78 11.89
CA GLY A 9 0.72 -5.07 13.15
C GLY A 9 1.12 -3.61 12.94
N GLU A 10 2.16 -3.15 13.60
CA GLU A 10 2.67 -1.78 13.48
C GLU A 10 3.91 -1.68 12.59
N THR A 11 4.35 -2.78 12.00
CA THR A 11 5.54 -2.79 11.15
C THR A 11 5.17 -2.90 9.69
N VAL A 12 6.03 -2.37 8.81
CA VAL A 12 5.87 -2.51 7.37
C VAL A 12 5.98 -3.97 6.99
N SER A 13 4.98 -4.47 6.26
CA SER A 13 4.99 -5.86 5.81
C SER A 13 6.03 -6.09 4.72
N PRO A 14 6.76 -7.21 4.77
CA PRO A 14 7.66 -7.60 3.69
C PRO A 14 6.91 -8.02 2.41
N HIS A 15 5.59 -8.23 2.50
CA HIS A 15 4.79 -8.72 1.37
C HIS A 15 3.53 -7.89 1.15
N PHE A 16 3.46 -7.22 0.02
CA PHE A 16 2.30 -6.42 -0.36
C PHE A 16 0.99 -7.21 -0.34
N GLY A 17 0.97 -8.38 -0.96
CA GLY A 17 -0.25 -9.17 -1.12
C GLY A 17 -0.67 -9.98 0.11
N ARG A 18 0.19 -10.12 1.09
CA ARG A 18 -0.04 -10.95 2.28
C ARG A 18 -0.07 -10.16 3.57
N CYS A 19 -0.08 -8.85 3.50
CA CYS A 19 -0.11 -8.02 4.68
C CYS A 19 -1.48 -8.08 5.36
N GLU A 20 -1.50 -7.74 6.65
CA GLU A 20 -2.72 -7.70 7.44
C GLU A 20 -3.63 -6.56 7.01
N ARG A 21 -3.07 -5.38 6.82
CA ARG A 21 -3.80 -4.17 6.47
C ARG A 21 -2.90 -3.17 5.78
N PHE A 22 -3.53 -2.13 5.24
CA PHE A 22 -2.81 -0.99 4.68
C PHE A 22 -3.11 0.24 5.49
N LEU A 23 -2.07 0.91 5.96
CA LEU A 23 -2.19 2.22 6.57
C LEU A 23 -2.28 3.23 5.45
N VAL A 24 -3.32 4.05 5.45
CA VAL A 24 -3.56 5.03 4.37
C VAL A 24 -3.39 6.44 4.91
N ALA A 25 -2.73 7.30 4.15
CA ALA A 25 -2.53 8.68 4.53
C ALA A 25 -2.60 9.59 3.32
N GLU A 26 -3.10 10.81 3.54
CA GLU A 26 -3.05 11.89 2.55
C GLU A 26 -1.85 12.76 2.86
N VAL A 27 -0.92 12.89 1.92
CA VAL A 27 0.28 13.71 2.06
C VAL A 27 0.12 14.97 1.21
N SER A 28 0.23 16.13 1.84
CA SER A 28 0.06 17.41 1.17
C SER A 28 1.07 18.41 1.73
N GLY A 29 2.08 18.79 0.94
CA GLY A 29 3.14 19.66 1.41
C GLY A 29 3.84 19.05 2.62
N THR A 30 3.75 19.72 3.78
CA THR A 30 4.32 19.24 5.04
C THR A 30 3.30 18.53 5.92
N SER A 31 2.04 18.43 5.47
CA SER A 31 0.96 17.83 6.25
C SER A 31 0.77 16.35 5.88
N ILE A 32 0.56 15.53 6.90
CA ILE A 32 0.23 14.11 6.73
C ILE A 32 -1.03 13.84 7.54
N ASP A 33 -2.12 13.52 6.84
CA ASP A 33 -3.40 13.21 7.47
C ASP A 33 -3.69 11.73 7.33
N ARG A 34 -3.76 11.03 8.46
CA ARG A 34 -4.07 9.61 8.47
C ARG A 34 -5.54 9.39 8.15
N LEU A 35 -5.80 8.50 7.21
CA LEU A 35 -7.13 8.08 6.83
C LEU A 35 -7.44 6.69 7.45
N PRO A 36 -8.69 6.22 7.41
CA PRO A 36 -9.00 4.89 7.91
C PRO A 36 -8.18 3.81 7.22
N ASP A 37 -7.73 2.81 7.99
CA ASP A 37 -6.97 1.69 7.46
C ASP A 37 -7.82 0.89 6.47
N LEU A 38 -7.14 0.30 5.49
CA LEU A 38 -7.77 -0.57 4.52
C LEU A 38 -7.39 -2.01 4.87
N VAL A 39 -8.37 -2.81 5.26
CA VAL A 39 -8.14 -4.21 5.61
C VAL A 39 -7.87 -5.00 4.33
N ASN A 40 -6.86 -5.88 4.36
CA ASN A 40 -6.57 -6.71 3.20
C ASN A 40 -7.73 -7.67 2.93
N PRO A 41 -8.39 -7.58 1.76
CA PRO A 41 -9.57 -8.40 1.46
C PRO A 41 -9.25 -9.84 1.05
N GLY A 42 -7.97 -10.20 0.92
CA GLY A 42 -7.55 -11.55 0.54
C GLY A 42 -6.70 -11.57 -0.71
N HIS A 43 -6.50 -12.78 -1.26
CA HIS A 43 -5.55 -13.04 -2.34
C HIS A 43 -6.18 -13.19 -3.73
N GLU A 44 -7.20 -12.46 -4.05
CA GLU A 44 -7.77 -12.50 -5.38
C GLU A 44 -6.88 -11.68 -6.34
N PRO A 45 -6.38 -12.29 -7.43
CA PRO A 45 -5.52 -11.57 -8.38
C PRO A 45 -6.21 -10.33 -8.96
N GLY A 46 -5.51 -9.21 -8.94
CA GLY A 46 -6.03 -7.94 -9.46
C GLY A 46 -6.97 -7.19 -8.54
N LEU A 47 -7.38 -7.80 -7.41
CA LEU A 47 -8.32 -7.15 -6.49
C LEU A 47 -7.67 -5.95 -5.76
N LEU A 48 -6.49 -6.13 -5.19
CA LEU A 48 -5.81 -5.06 -4.45
C LEU A 48 -5.48 -3.85 -5.34
N PRO A 49 -4.88 -4.01 -6.53
CA PRO A 49 -4.64 -2.87 -7.40
C PRO A 49 -5.92 -2.11 -7.75
N ARG A 50 -7.01 -2.83 -7.99
CA ARG A 50 -8.31 -2.21 -8.29
C ARG A 50 -8.83 -1.41 -7.11
N ILE A 51 -8.80 -1.98 -5.91
CA ILE A 51 -9.25 -1.31 -4.67
C ILE A 51 -8.39 -0.07 -4.42
N MET A 52 -7.07 -0.18 -4.57
CA MET A 52 -6.17 0.95 -4.41
C MET A 52 -6.52 2.09 -5.35
N ARG A 53 -6.78 1.75 -6.61
CA ARG A 53 -7.17 2.74 -7.61
C ARG A 53 -8.50 3.41 -7.25
N GLU A 54 -9.49 2.64 -6.84
CA GLU A 54 -10.80 3.16 -6.43
C GLU A 54 -10.70 4.08 -5.22
N GLN A 55 -9.77 3.82 -4.31
CA GLN A 55 -9.51 4.63 -3.13
C GLN A 55 -8.64 5.86 -3.41
N GLY A 56 -8.21 6.03 -4.65
CA GLY A 56 -7.35 7.16 -5.02
C GLY A 56 -5.92 7.05 -4.56
N ILE A 57 -5.45 5.86 -4.23
CA ILE A 57 -4.07 5.61 -3.82
C ILE A 57 -3.15 5.83 -5.02
N GLU A 58 -2.11 6.64 -4.83
CA GLU A 58 -1.14 6.97 -5.88
C GLU A 58 0.22 6.30 -5.67
N CYS A 59 0.52 5.92 -4.44
CA CYS A 59 1.78 5.29 -4.09
C CYS A 59 1.57 4.22 -3.03
N VAL A 60 2.23 3.08 -3.18
CA VAL A 60 2.21 1.98 -2.22
C VAL A 60 3.62 1.67 -1.76
N LEU A 61 3.81 1.52 -0.45
CA LEU A 61 5.08 1.17 0.16
C LEU A 61 4.97 -0.19 0.84
N ALA A 62 5.97 -1.03 0.63
CA ALA A 62 6.06 -2.35 1.26
C ALA A 62 7.52 -2.83 1.25
N GLY A 63 7.81 -3.92 1.94
CA GLY A 63 9.12 -4.57 1.85
C GLY A 63 9.37 -5.16 0.48
N GLY A 64 8.33 -5.72 -0.13
CA GLY A 64 8.42 -6.28 -1.47
C GLY A 64 7.06 -6.69 -2.00
N ALA A 65 7.03 -7.11 -3.26
CA ALA A 65 5.86 -7.66 -3.91
C ALA A 65 6.29 -8.57 -5.05
N GLY A 66 5.43 -9.51 -5.44
CA GLY A 66 5.70 -10.33 -6.61
C GLY A 66 5.66 -9.49 -7.89
N PRO A 67 6.37 -9.94 -8.95
CA PRO A 67 6.42 -9.17 -10.22
C PRO A 67 5.05 -8.91 -10.82
N ARG A 68 4.14 -9.85 -10.65
CA ARG A 68 2.77 -9.71 -11.16
C ARG A 68 2.02 -8.58 -10.47
N ALA A 69 2.13 -8.49 -9.14
CA ALA A 69 1.49 -7.43 -8.37
C ALA A 69 2.07 -6.06 -8.73
N VAL A 70 3.39 -5.98 -8.86
CA VAL A 70 4.07 -4.75 -9.27
C VAL A 70 3.59 -4.29 -10.65
N GLY A 71 3.48 -5.23 -11.59
CA GLY A 71 2.98 -4.93 -12.94
C GLY A 71 1.56 -4.41 -12.93
N MET A 72 0.69 -5.01 -12.15
CA MET A 72 -0.71 -4.58 -12.03
C MET A 72 -0.85 -3.21 -11.40
N LEU A 73 -0.05 -2.89 -10.39
CA LEU A 73 -0.04 -1.56 -9.77
C LEU A 73 0.42 -0.52 -10.79
N LYS A 74 1.46 -0.83 -11.54
CA LYS A 74 1.98 0.06 -12.57
C LYS A 74 0.94 0.34 -13.66
N GLU A 75 0.22 -0.68 -14.10
CA GLU A 75 -0.86 -0.54 -15.08
C GLU A 75 -2.01 0.33 -14.53
N ALA A 76 -2.25 0.28 -13.23
CA ALA A 76 -3.26 1.12 -12.58
C ALA A 76 -2.78 2.55 -12.33
N GLY A 77 -1.55 2.87 -12.70
CA GLY A 77 -0.97 4.20 -12.50
C GLY A 77 -0.50 4.44 -11.08
N ILE A 78 -0.27 3.37 -10.32
CA ILE A 78 0.15 3.43 -8.92
C ILE A 78 1.66 3.16 -8.83
N GLN A 79 2.39 4.08 -8.17
CA GLN A 79 3.81 3.90 -7.92
C GLN A 79 4.01 2.90 -6.78
N PHE A 80 4.97 1.98 -6.95
CA PHE A 80 5.32 1.03 -5.90
C PHE A 80 6.76 1.26 -5.44
N ILE A 81 6.95 1.40 -4.13
CA ILE A 81 8.27 1.57 -3.51
C ILE A 81 8.55 0.34 -2.65
N ALA A 82 9.57 -0.43 -3.05
CA ALA A 82 10.01 -1.63 -2.34
C ALA A 82 11.15 -1.32 -1.37
N GLY A 83 11.49 -2.29 -0.55
CA GLY A 83 12.61 -2.18 0.38
C GLY A 83 12.33 -1.35 1.62
N VAL A 84 11.07 -1.01 1.86
CA VAL A 84 10.67 -0.27 3.05
C VAL A 84 10.52 -1.23 4.23
N SER A 85 11.03 -0.84 5.37
CA SER A 85 10.96 -1.66 6.59
C SER A 85 10.85 -0.76 7.83
N GLY A 86 10.60 -1.37 8.98
CA GLY A 86 10.52 -0.67 10.24
C GLY A 86 9.09 -0.40 10.67
N ASN A 87 8.92 0.60 11.55
CA ASN A 87 7.62 0.96 12.10
C ASN A 87 6.83 1.81 11.10
N ALA A 88 5.64 1.35 10.73
CA ALA A 88 4.81 2.02 9.73
C ALA A 88 4.19 3.33 10.26
N THR A 89 4.11 3.50 11.58
CA THR A 89 3.52 4.69 12.20
C THR A 89 4.56 5.75 12.58
N ALA A 90 5.82 5.44 12.40
CA ALA A 90 6.93 6.34 12.74
C ALA A 90 7.17 7.43 11.70
#